data_7ad341f42d53e1f1599e33c4dc78a031
#
_entry.id   7ad341f42d53e1f1599e33c4dc78a031
#
_cell.length_a   1.000
_cell.length_b   1.000
_cell.length_c   1.000
_cell.angle_alpha   90.00
_cell.angle_beta   90.00
_cell.angle_gamma   90.00
#
_symmetry.space_group_name_H-M   'P 1'
#
loop_
_entity.id
_entity.type
_entity.pdbx_description
1 polymer ?
#
loop_
_entity_poly.entity_id
_entity_poly.type
_entity_poly.pdbx_seq_one_letter_code
_entity_poly.pdbx_strand_id
1 'polypeptide(L)'
;MGLMDGKVALVFGLANKNSIAWGITQKLHEQGAAIALSYAGEIMAKRVFPLAQEIGCDFVEPCDVTSDEQLDTLFDRFKARYGRLDTLVHCVAFANREDLGGRFVDISRDGFKLALDISAYSLIAMAKRAEPLMTDGGSIMSLTYYAAEKVMPKYHVCLLYTSPSPRDS
;
A
#
# COMPACT_ATOMS: atom_id res chain seq x y z
N MET A 1 -13.29 24.54 -2.71
CA MET A 1 -11.92 24.27 -2.29
C MET A 1 -11.96 23.01 -1.46
N GLY A 2 -11.33 21.93 -1.94
CA GLY A 2 -11.31 20.64 -1.26
C GLY A 2 -10.26 20.63 -0.14
N LEU A 3 -10.38 19.69 0.80
CA LEU A 3 -9.42 19.54 1.90
C LEU A 3 -7.99 19.18 1.42
N MET A 4 -7.88 18.63 0.21
CA MET A 4 -6.64 18.16 -0.37
C MET A 4 -6.17 19.00 -1.57
N ASP A 5 -6.74 20.20 -1.77
CA ASP A 5 -6.30 21.08 -2.86
C ASP A 5 -4.82 21.41 -2.75
N GLY A 6 -4.07 21.18 -3.86
CA GLY A 6 -2.62 21.37 -3.92
C GLY A 6 -1.78 20.31 -3.18
N LYS A 7 -2.41 19.25 -2.67
CA LYS A 7 -1.74 18.12 -2.04
C LYS A 7 -1.49 16.98 -3.02
N VAL A 8 -0.46 16.18 -2.76
CA VAL A 8 -0.08 15.03 -3.59
C VAL A 8 -0.17 13.75 -2.77
N ALA A 9 -0.87 12.76 -3.30
CA ALA A 9 -1.01 11.44 -2.69
C ALA A 9 -0.42 10.34 -3.57
N LEU A 10 0.39 9.46 -2.97
CA LEU A 10 0.94 8.26 -3.59
C LEU A 10 0.26 7.03 -3.00
N VAL A 11 -0.41 6.24 -3.84
CA VAL A 11 -1.21 5.10 -3.42
C VAL A 11 -0.64 3.79 -3.95
N PHE A 12 -0.35 2.88 -3.03
CA PHE A 12 0.06 1.51 -3.31
C PHE A 12 -1.08 0.52 -3.03
N GLY A 13 -1.13 -0.56 -3.81
CA GLY A 13 -2.05 -1.67 -3.57
C GLY A 13 -3.44 -1.52 -4.21
N LEU A 14 -3.58 -0.65 -5.20
CA LEU A 14 -4.79 -0.60 -6.02
C LEU A 14 -4.93 -1.88 -6.84
N ALA A 15 -5.96 -2.68 -6.57
CA ALA A 15 -6.18 -3.97 -7.21
C ALA A 15 -7.32 -3.96 -8.24
N ASN A 16 -8.41 -3.27 -7.95
CA ASN A 16 -9.60 -3.14 -8.80
C ASN A 16 -10.55 -2.09 -8.23
N LYS A 17 -11.67 -1.84 -8.94
CA LYS A 17 -12.69 -0.85 -8.55
C LYS A 17 -13.40 -1.12 -7.21
N ASN A 18 -13.31 -2.33 -6.68
CA ASN A 18 -13.92 -2.71 -5.39
C ASN A 18 -12.88 -2.74 -4.26
N SER A 19 -11.61 -2.40 -4.54
CA SER A 19 -10.57 -2.36 -3.50
C SER A 19 -10.74 -1.15 -2.59
N ILE A 20 -10.36 -1.30 -1.33
CA ILE A 20 -10.32 -0.19 -0.36
C ILE A 20 -9.40 0.93 -0.89
N ALA A 21 -8.27 0.56 -1.49
CA ALA A 21 -7.36 1.52 -2.12
C ALA A 21 -8.06 2.40 -3.16
N TRP A 22 -8.98 1.85 -3.97
CA TRP A 22 -9.74 2.64 -4.94
C TRP A 22 -10.68 3.63 -4.25
N GLY A 23 -11.42 3.19 -3.24
CA GLY A 23 -12.29 4.09 -2.46
C GLY A 23 -11.52 5.25 -1.82
N ILE A 24 -10.32 4.98 -1.26
CA ILE A 24 -9.43 6.01 -0.72
C ILE A 24 -8.96 6.94 -1.84
N THR A 25 -8.50 6.40 -2.97
CA THR A 25 -8.03 7.17 -4.13
C THR A 25 -9.11 8.13 -4.64
N GLN A 26 -10.34 7.64 -4.81
CA GLN A 26 -11.47 8.47 -5.24
C GLN A 26 -11.73 9.62 -4.27
N LYS A 27 -11.73 9.35 -2.96
CA LYS A 27 -11.98 10.39 -1.96
C LYS A 27 -10.86 11.42 -1.89
N LEU A 28 -9.61 11.04 -2.02
CA LEU A 28 -8.49 11.98 -2.10
C LEU A 28 -8.59 12.85 -3.37
N HIS A 29 -8.91 12.23 -4.52
CA HIS A 29 -9.13 12.95 -5.78
C HIS A 29 -10.30 13.91 -5.72
N GLU A 30 -11.47 13.48 -5.21
CA GLU A 30 -12.66 14.33 -5.01
C GLU A 30 -12.37 15.55 -4.12
N GLN A 31 -11.43 15.42 -3.19
CA GLN A 31 -10.99 16.51 -2.30
C GLN A 31 -9.88 17.38 -2.91
N GLY A 32 -9.48 17.14 -4.15
CA GLY A 32 -8.53 17.98 -4.89
C GLY A 32 -7.09 17.54 -4.86
N ALA A 33 -6.78 16.34 -4.34
CA ALA A 33 -5.41 15.82 -4.38
C ALA A 33 -4.98 15.44 -5.81
N ALA A 34 -3.74 15.74 -6.16
CA ALA A 34 -3.06 15.08 -7.26
C ALA A 34 -2.74 13.65 -6.86
N ILE A 35 -3.10 12.69 -7.72
CA ILE A 35 -2.95 11.26 -7.43
C ILE A 35 -1.78 10.67 -8.22
N ALA A 36 -0.98 9.86 -7.54
CA ALA A 36 0.01 8.97 -8.12
C ALA A 36 -0.30 7.53 -7.70
N LEU A 37 -0.20 6.59 -8.63
CA LEU A 37 -0.55 5.18 -8.42
C LEU A 37 0.64 4.28 -8.69
N SER A 38 0.74 3.20 -7.92
CA SER A 38 1.65 2.10 -8.23
C SER A 38 0.91 0.79 -8.41
N TYR A 39 1.53 -0.14 -9.16
CA TYR A 39 1.00 -1.48 -9.39
C TYR A 39 2.12 -2.52 -9.42
N ALA A 40 1.81 -3.76 -9.06
CA ALA A 40 2.74 -4.88 -9.11
C ALA A 40 2.39 -5.84 -10.26
N GLY A 41 3.27 -5.89 -11.28
CA GLY A 41 3.16 -6.81 -12.40
C GLY A 41 2.06 -6.48 -13.43
N GLU A 42 2.13 -7.13 -14.58
CA GLU A 42 1.28 -6.83 -15.75
C GLU A 42 -0.21 -7.08 -15.54
N ILE A 43 -0.57 -8.04 -14.69
CA ILE A 43 -1.98 -8.33 -14.40
C ILE A 43 -2.62 -7.15 -13.69
N MET A 44 -1.89 -6.53 -12.76
CA MET A 44 -2.38 -5.33 -12.07
C MET A 44 -2.39 -4.12 -12.99
N ALA A 45 -1.39 -3.97 -13.87
CA ALA A 45 -1.36 -2.91 -14.88
C ALA A 45 -2.70 -2.81 -15.64
N LYS A 46 -3.18 -3.95 -16.19
CA LYS A 46 -4.44 -4.02 -16.95
C LYS A 46 -5.68 -3.57 -16.17
N ARG A 47 -5.63 -3.62 -14.84
CA ARG A 47 -6.72 -3.21 -13.94
C ARG A 47 -6.57 -1.78 -13.47
N VAL A 48 -5.33 -1.33 -13.24
CA VAL A 48 -5.04 -0.01 -12.67
C VAL A 48 -5.12 1.09 -13.73
N PHE A 49 -4.61 0.87 -14.95
CA PHE A 49 -4.63 1.89 -16.00
C PHE A 49 -6.03 2.43 -16.34
N PRO A 50 -7.09 1.60 -16.51
CA PRO A 50 -8.44 2.13 -16.74
C PRO A 50 -8.95 3.00 -15.58
N LEU A 51 -8.65 2.63 -14.33
CA LEU A 51 -9.04 3.40 -13.15
C LEU A 51 -8.26 4.71 -13.04
N ALA A 52 -6.98 4.69 -13.38
CA ALA A 52 -6.17 5.90 -13.45
C ALA A 52 -6.73 6.89 -14.50
N GLN A 53 -7.13 6.39 -15.67
CA GLN A 53 -7.77 7.22 -16.71
C GLN A 53 -9.09 7.83 -16.25
N GLU A 54 -9.89 7.11 -15.47
CA GLU A 54 -11.17 7.59 -14.92
C GLU A 54 -11.02 8.87 -14.09
N ILE A 55 -9.90 9.02 -13.38
CA ILE A 55 -9.59 10.18 -12.54
C ILE A 55 -8.53 11.12 -13.14
N GLY A 56 -8.12 10.90 -14.38
CA GLY A 56 -7.08 11.72 -15.03
C GLY A 56 -5.70 11.61 -14.38
N CYS A 57 -5.40 10.47 -13.73
CA CYS A 57 -4.08 10.22 -13.14
C CYS A 57 -3.09 9.80 -14.23
N ASP A 58 -2.02 10.58 -14.42
CA ASP A 58 -0.97 10.35 -15.41
C ASP A 58 0.30 9.72 -14.82
N PHE A 59 0.42 9.63 -13.50
CA PHE A 59 1.53 8.94 -12.83
C PHE A 59 1.08 7.54 -12.39
N VAL A 60 1.43 6.54 -13.18
CA VAL A 60 1.08 5.12 -12.93
C VAL A 60 2.32 4.27 -13.18
N GLU A 61 3.02 3.89 -12.11
CA GLU A 61 4.33 3.26 -12.19
C GLU A 61 4.34 1.82 -11.66
N PRO A 62 5.09 0.91 -12.30
CA PRO A 62 5.30 -0.43 -11.78
C PRO A 62 6.17 -0.39 -10.53
N CYS A 63 5.82 -1.20 -9.53
CA CYS A 63 6.62 -1.38 -8.34
C CYS A 63 6.30 -2.69 -7.63
N ASP A 64 7.27 -3.59 -7.58
CA ASP A 64 7.26 -4.70 -6.66
C ASP A 64 7.87 -4.21 -5.33
N VAL A 65 7.08 -4.23 -4.27
CA VAL A 65 7.47 -3.71 -2.96
C VAL A 65 8.54 -4.55 -2.25
N THR A 66 8.86 -5.74 -2.77
CA THR A 66 9.96 -6.59 -2.30
C THR A 66 11.31 -6.20 -2.92
N SER A 67 11.29 -5.29 -3.90
CA SER A 67 12.49 -4.81 -4.59
C SER A 67 12.83 -3.39 -4.17
N ASP A 68 13.90 -3.22 -3.41
CA ASP A 68 14.42 -1.90 -3.04
C ASP A 68 14.74 -1.05 -4.27
N GLU A 69 15.29 -1.65 -5.34
CA GLU A 69 15.61 -0.96 -6.59
C GLU A 69 14.35 -0.38 -7.27
N GLN A 70 13.25 -1.15 -7.30
CA GLN A 70 11.99 -0.66 -7.88
C GLN A 70 11.36 0.43 -7.02
N LEU A 71 11.43 0.30 -5.70
CA LEU A 71 11.00 1.35 -4.78
C LEU A 71 11.82 2.62 -5.00
N ASP A 72 13.15 2.55 -5.07
CA ASP A 72 14.03 3.69 -5.33
C ASP A 72 13.66 4.36 -6.65
N THR A 73 13.52 3.58 -7.73
CA THR A 73 13.15 4.06 -9.06
C THR A 73 11.80 4.79 -9.05
N LEU A 74 10.79 4.22 -8.39
CA LEU A 74 9.47 4.84 -8.29
C LEU A 74 9.53 6.16 -7.53
N PHE A 75 10.18 6.19 -6.36
CA PHE A 75 10.27 7.40 -5.56
C PHE A 75 11.12 8.49 -6.22
N ASP A 76 12.16 8.14 -6.99
CA ASP A 76 12.94 9.11 -7.78
C ASP A 76 12.10 9.74 -8.89
N ARG A 77 11.33 8.93 -9.64
CA ARG A 77 10.38 9.43 -10.65
C ARG A 77 9.29 10.30 -10.04
N PHE A 78 8.75 9.86 -8.89
CA PHE A 78 7.75 10.61 -8.14
C PHE A 78 8.31 11.98 -7.71
N LYS A 79 9.51 12.00 -7.13
CA LYS A 79 10.22 13.22 -6.74
C LYS A 79 10.43 14.16 -7.92
N ALA A 80 10.89 13.63 -9.06
CA ALA A 80 11.09 14.42 -10.27
C ALA A 80 9.79 15.06 -10.80
N ARG A 81 8.65 14.37 -10.63
CA ARG A 81 7.34 14.84 -11.11
C ARG A 81 6.67 15.83 -10.18
N TYR A 82 6.69 15.58 -8.87
CA TYR A 82 5.91 16.32 -7.88
C TYR A 82 6.74 17.12 -6.87
N GLY A 83 7.96 16.71 -6.59
CA GLY A 83 8.87 17.38 -5.64
C GLY A 83 8.50 17.23 -4.16
N ARG A 84 7.24 16.87 -3.86
CA ARG A 84 6.70 16.72 -2.50
C ARG A 84 5.71 15.57 -2.42
N LEU A 85 5.54 15.03 -1.21
CA LEU A 85 4.51 14.04 -0.89
C LEU A 85 3.75 14.50 0.36
N ASP A 86 2.42 14.54 0.28
CA ASP A 86 1.57 14.91 1.42
C ASP A 86 0.87 13.70 2.03
N THR A 87 0.57 12.68 1.23
CA THR A 87 -0.09 11.45 1.74
C THR A 87 0.48 10.22 1.06
N LEU A 88 0.98 9.28 1.86
CA LEU A 88 1.34 7.93 1.43
C LEU A 88 0.24 6.97 1.87
N VAL A 89 -0.33 6.21 0.92
CA VAL A 89 -1.34 5.19 1.21
C VAL A 89 -0.77 3.81 0.93
N HIS A 90 -0.60 3.03 1.98
CA HIS A 90 -0.13 1.65 1.94
C HIS A 90 -1.32 0.70 2.09
N CYS A 91 -1.80 0.18 0.96
CA CYS A 91 -2.86 -0.82 0.89
C CYS A 91 -2.33 -2.15 0.35
N VAL A 92 -1.10 -2.51 0.72
CA VAL A 92 -0.41 -3.71 0.23
C VAL A 92 -0.48 -4.79 1.27
N ALA A 93 -0.96 -5.97 0.87
CA ALA A 93 -0.91 -7.19 1.67
C ALA A 93 -0.86 -8.40 0.74
N PHE A 94 -0.09 -9.40 1.13
CA PHE A 94 0.00 -10.66 0.42
C PHE A 94 0.30 -11.81 1.37
N ALA A 95 -0.29 -12.96 1.10
CA ALA A 95 0.10 -14.24 1.68
C ALA A 95 -0.17 -15.34 0.67
N ASN A 96 0.64 -16.40 0.68
CA ASN A 96 0.39 -17.57 -0.14
C ASN A 96 -0.93 -18.22 0.25
N ARG A 97 -1.68 -18.68 -0.74
CA ARG A 97 -3.00 -19.31 -0.52
C ARG A 97 -2.91 -20.53 0.40
N GLU A 98 -1.83 -21.28 0.31
CA GLU A 98 -1.57 -22.47 1.11
C GLU A 98 -1.39 -22.13 2.60
N ASP A 99 -0.78 -20.97 2.88
CA ASP A 99 -0.53 -20.49 4.26
C ASP A 99 -1.75 -19.78 4.88
N LEU A 100 -2.82 -19.53 4.11
CA LEU A 100 -4.09 -18.98 4.61
C LEU A 100 -5.06 -20.04 5.12
N GLY A 101 -4.87 -21.30 4.72
CA GLY A 101 -5.71 -22.43 5.09
C GLY A 101 -5.02 -23.41 6.03
N GLY A 102 -5.77 -24.43 6.50
CA GLY A 102 -5.21 -25.50 7.32
C GLY A 102 -5.05 -25.12 8.80
N ARG A 103 -4.00 -25.64 9.46
CA ARG A 103 -3.69 -25.34 10.86
C ARG A 103 -2.65 -24.22 10.92
N PHE A 104 -2.77 -23.33 11.88
CA PHE A 104 -1.79 -22.26 12.09
C PHE A 104 -0.34 -22.74 12.22
N VAL A 105 -0.14 -23.88 12.89
CA VAL A 105 1.19 -24.44 13.13
C VAL A 105 1.87 -25.00 11.88
N ASP A 106 1.12 -25.18 10.79
CA ASP A 106 1.60 -25.73 9.52
C ASP A 106 2.04 -24.65 8.52
N ILE A 107 2.00 -23.36 8.92
CA ILE A 107 2.45 -22.24 8.08
C ILE A 107 3.93 -22.44 7.71
N SER A 108 4.23 -22.32 6.43
CA SER A 108 5.59 -22.47 5.95
C SER A 108 6.48 -21.29 6.39
N ARG A 109 7.76 -21.55 6.68
CA ARG A 109 8.72 -20.50 7.04
C ARG A 109 8.87 -19.46 5.95
N ASP A 110 8.88 -19.87 4.70
CA ASP A 110 9.09 -18.96 3.56
C ASP A 110 7.81 -18.18 3.25
N GLY A 111 6.63 -18.80 3.37
CA GLY A 111 5.36 -18.07 3.27
C GLY A 111 5.18 -17.05 4.39
N PHE A 112 5.61 -17.38 5.62
CA PHE A 112 5.62 -16.43 6.73
C PHE A 112 6.53 -15.22 6.45
N LYS A 113 7.78 -15.46 5.99
CA LYS A 113 8.71 -14.39 5.62
C LYS A 113 8.16 -13.51 4.52
N LEU A 114 7.62 -14.12 3.45
CA LEU A 114 7.05 -13.42 2.32
C LEU A 114 5.87 -12.55 2.73
N ALA A 115 4.99 -13.08 3.58
CA ALA A 115 3.82 -12.32 4.06
C ALA A 115 4.24 -11.11 4.90
N LEU A 116 5.23 -11.24 5.77
CA LEU A 116 5.77 -10.12 6.57
C LEU A 116 6.52 -9.11 5.70
N ASP A 117 7.32 -9.57 4.76
CA ASP A 117 8.08 -8.71 3.86
C ASP A 117 7.15 -7.81 3.04
N ILE A 118 6.16 -8.41 2.36
CA ILE A 118 5.22 -7.65 1.53
C ILE A 118 4.24 -6.81 2.36
N SER A 119 3.72 -7.32 3.47
CA SER A 119 2.60 -6.69 4.15
C SER A 119 2.99 -5.76 5.30
N ALA A 120 4.18 -5.94 5.87
CA ALA A 120 4.65 -5.15 7.00
C ALA A 120 5.94 -4.39 6.70
N TYR A 121 7.00 -5.07 6.25
CA TYR A 121 8.27 -4.41 5.98
C TYR A 121 8.19 -3.38 4.86
N SER A 122 7.38 -3.64 3.83
CA SER A 122 7.19 -2.70 2.74
C SER A 122 6.70 -1.32 3.20
N LEU A 123 5.89 -1.24 4.28
CA LEU A 123 5.51 0.03 4.88
C LEU A 123 6.72 0.80 5.40
N ILE A 124 7.65 0.11 6.08
CA ILE A 124 8.90 0.71 6.59
C ILE A 124 9.76 1.19 5.42
N ALA A 125 9.92 0.34 4.39
CA ALA A 125 10.71 0.65 3.20
C ALA A 125 10.15 1.87 2.43
N MET A 126 8.83 1.98 2.31
CA MET A 126 8.16 3.13 1.70
C MET A 126 8.25 4.38 2.57
N ALA A 127 8.03 4.27 3.89
CA ALA A 127 8.10 5.39 4.82
C ALA A 127 9.48 6.04 4.82
N LYS A 128 10.57 5.24 4.80
CA LYS A 128 11.94 5.72 4.66
C LYS A 128 12.15 6.60 3.43
N ARG A 129 11.52 6.26 2.30
CA ARG A 129 11.63 6.99 1.03
C ARG A 129 10.67 8.17 0.95
N ALA A 130 9.55 8.08 1.63
CA ALA A 130 8.55 9.15 1.72
C ALA A 130 8.98 10.31 2.62
N GLU A 131 9.63 10.01 3.75
CA GLU A 131 10.05 10.99 4.75
C GLU A 131 10.75 12.23 4.15
N PRO A 132 11.79 12.11 3.30
CA PRO A 132 12.47 13.29 2.73
C PRO A 132 11.61 14.09 1.75
N LEU A 133 10.46 13.58 1.32
CA LEU A 133 9.50 14.27 0.45
C LEU A 133 8.37 14.94 1.23
N MET A 134 8.20 14.61 2.52
CA MET A 134 7.16 15.16 3.41
C MET A 134 7.66 16.39 4.17
N THR A 135 8.25 17.36 3.46
CA THR A 135 8.95 18.53 4.04
C THR A 135 8.07 19.46 4.86
N ASP A 136 6.78 19.52 4.55
CA ASP A 136 5.79 20.35 5.25
C ASP A 136 4.86 19.52 6.14
N GLY A 137 5.35 18.38 6.61
CA GLY A 137 4.54 17.36 7.23
C GLY A 137 3.80 16.52 6.19
N GLY A 138 3.02 15.55 6.67
CA GLY A 138 2.26 14.64 5.80
C GLY A 138 1.60 13.56 6.61
N SER A 139 0.92 12.64 5.94
CA SER A 139 0.29 11.47 6.54
C SER A 139 0.70 10.18 5.86
N ILE A 140 0.94 9.15 6.65
CA ILE A 140 1.13 7.78 6.17
C ILE A 140 -0.06 6.97 6.66
N MET A 141 -0.82 6.39 5.73
CA MET A 141 -1.98 5.56 6.02
C MET A 141 -1.67 4.10 5.68
N SER A 142 -1.94 3.20 6.62
CA SER A 142 -1.90 1.77 6.39
C SER A 142 -3.22 1.14 6.81
N LEU A 143 -3.52 -0.05 6.27
CA LEU A 143 -4.72 -0.80 6.62
C LEU A 143 -4.36 -1.88 7.64
N THR A 144 -5.14 -1.94 8.71
CA THR A 144 -5.12 -3.05 9.66
C THR A 144 -6.42 -3.83 9.54
N TYR A 145 -6.42 -5.05 10.06
CA TYR A 145 -7.60 -5.91 10.05
C TYR A 145 -8.10 -6.14 11.48
N TYR A 146 -9.42 -6.26 11.64
CA TYR A 146 -10.05 -6.49 12.95
C TYR A 146 -9.56 -7.78 13.65
N ALA A 147 -8.99 -8.69 12.88
CA ALA A 147 -8.29 -9.85 13.39
C ALA A 147 -7.02 -9.53 14.20
N ALA A 148 -6.57 -8.28 14.24
CA ALA A 148 -5.59 -7.81 15.21
C ALA A 148 -6.11 -7.91 16.67
N GLU A 149 -7.42 -7.82 16.85
CA GLU A 149 -8.08 -7.85 18.17
C GLU A 149 -8.83 -9.16 18.44
N LYS A 150 -9.20 -9.91 17.39
CA LYS A 150 -10.02 -11.13 17.50
C LYS A 150 -9.53 -12.25 16.60
N VAL A 151 -9.65 -13.49 17.07
CA VAL A 151 -9.36 -14.68 16.26
C VAL A 151 -10.35 -14.80 15.12
N MET A 152 -9.83 -14.83 13.90
CA MET A 152 -10.61 -15.03 12.67
C MET A 152 -10.23 -16.37 12.02
N PRO A 153 -11.18 -17.31 11.84
CA PRO A 153 -10.91 -18.58 11.16
C PRO A 153 -10.39 -18.34 9.74
N LYS A 154 -9.41 -19.15 9.31
CA LYS A 154 -8.84 -19.14 7.95
C LYS A 154 -8.05 -17.88 7.56
N TYR A 155 -7.49 -17.18 8.55
CA TYR A 155 -6.67 -15.97 8.32
C TYR A 155 -5.33 -16.03 9.04
N HIS A 156 -4.69 -17.18 9.08
CA HIS A 156 -3.58 -17.53 9.97
C HIS A 156 -2.39 -16.57 9.92
N VAL A 157 -1.68 -16.50 8.80
CA VAL A 157 -0.48 -15.66 8.69
C VAL A 157 -0.81 -14.18 8.68
N CYS A 158 -1.96 -13.79 8.16
CA CYS A 158 -2.39 -12.38 8.13
C CYS A 158 -2.64 -11.79 9.53
N LEU A 159 -2.95 -12.62 10.53
CA LEU A 159 -3.15 -12.18 11.91
C LEU A 159 -1.85 -11.68 12.55
N LEU A 160 -0.72 -12.22 12.13
CA LEU A 160 0.58 -11.94 12.78
C LEU A 160 1.11 -10.54 12.47
N TYR A 161 0.87 -10.01 11.28
CA TYR A 161 1.37 -8.69 10.91
C TYR A 161 0.35 -7.56 11.09
N THR A 162 -0.90 -7.90 11.41
CA THR A 162 -1.95 -6.92 11.73
C THR A 162 -2.22 -6.79 13.22
N SER A 163 -1.62 -7.65 14.05
CA SER A 163 -1.84 -7.63 15.50
C SER A 163 -0.89 -6.66 16.19
N PRO A 164 -1.39 -5.75 17.04
CA PRO A 164 -0.54 -4.97 17.94
C PRO A 164 0.20 -5.90 18.89
N SER A 165 1.41 -5.52 19.29
CA SER A 165 2.14 -6.25 20.32
C SER A 165 1.37 -6.20 21.66
N PRO A 166 1.28 -7.31 22.41
CA PRO A 166 0.70 -7.29 23.75
C PRO A 166 1.40 -6.34 24.75
N ARG A 167 2.53 -5.75 24.35
CA ARG A 167 3.28 -4.78 25.16
C ARG A 167 2.80 -3.34 24.98
N ASP A 168 1.94 -3.10 23.98
CA ASP A 168 1.47 -1.75 23.62
C ASP A 168 0.05 -1.48 24.16
N SER A 169 -0.49 -2.38 24.98
CA SER A 169 -1.81 -2.31 25.63
C SER A 169 -1.68 -1.99 27.13
#